data_eb3b12f364c95b4191b93aec4c1eab72
#
_entry.id   eb3b12f364c95b4191b93aec4c1eab72
#
_cell.length_a   1.000
_cell.length_b   1.000
_cell.length_c   1.000
_cell.angle_alpha   90.00
_cell.angle_beta   90.00
_cell.angle_gamma   90.00
#
_symmetry.space_group_name_H-M   'P 1'
#
loop_
_entity.id
_entity.type
_entity.pdbx_description
1 polymer ?
#
loop_
_entity_poly.entity_id
_entity_poly.type
_entity_poly.pdbx_seq_one_letter_code
_entity_poly.pdbx_strand_id
1 'polypeptide(L)'
;IVAAYGMPWHGIYSTLDDVKKIREAAPNTHLMSAAPERSFSNSSEAVKAAYKLMTLGCDSFYTNNSSHIIKELKREKVPVVSHIGLVPGNNTWIGGFRAIGKTADEAVDVVLHAMELDDAGAIGVEVEVVPPKVAEIVTQKVKMLTISMGSGSTCDGQYLFSQDVLGYTSGHMPRHSRVYRNFKKEFDKLHVERVNAYKEYIADVENKKFNDPKITVGIDAKEFDDFLNKVEKI
;
A
#
# COMPACT_ATOMS: atom_id res chain seq x y z
N ILE A 1 0.83 10.29 4.13
CA ILE A 1 0.25 9.06 3.54
C ILE A 1 1.27 8.47 2.58
N VAL A 2 1.48 7.17 2.67
CA VAL A 2 2.32 6.41 1.74
C VAL A 2 1.41 5.58 0.84
N ALA A 3 1.51 5.78 -0.47
CA ALA A 3 0.87 4.92 -1.45
C ALA A 3 1.88 3.87 -1.92
N ALA A 4 1.68 2.63 -1.51
CA ALA A 4 2.59 1.52 -1.78
C ALA A 4 2.48 0.99 -3.22
N TYR A 5 2.66 1.88 -4.20
CA TYR A 5 2.69 1.49 -5.61
C TYR A 5 3.89 0.59 -5.90
N GLY A 6 3.61 -0.57 -6.44
CA GLY A 6 4.65 -1.50 -6.90
C GLY A 6 5.41 -2.26 -5.79
N MET A 7 4.85 -2.39 -4.58
CA MET A 7 5.44 -3.21 -3.52
C MET A 7 4.97 -4.67 -3.62
N PRO A 8 5.79 -5.60 -4.13
CA PRO A 8 5.38 -6.96 -4.46
C PRO A 8 5.19 -7.90 -3.26
N TRP A 9 5.72 -7.54 -2.11
CA TRP A 9 5.85 -8.40 -0.94
C TRP A 9 4.52 -8.80 -0.29
N HIS A 10 3.47 -8.02 -0.52
CA HIS A 10 2.16 -8.25 0.09
C HIS A 10 1.13 -8.82 -0.90
N GLY A 11 1.53 -9.13 -2.15
CA GLY A 11 0.62 -9.63 -3.17
C GLY A 11 -0.50 -8.65 -3.58
N ILE A 12 -0.48 -7.44 -3.04
CA ILE A 12 -1.41 -6.36 -3.33
C ILE A 12 -0.60 -5.18 -3.83
N TYR A 13 -0.85 -4.81 -5.08
CA TYR A 13 -0.20 -3.67 -5.70
C TYR A 13 -1.17 -2.50 -5.76
N SER A 14 -0.78 -1.33 -5.23
CA SER A 14 -1.48 -0.12 -5.59
C SER A 14 -1.12 0.27 -7.03
N THR A 15 -2.11 0.84 -7.71
CA THR A 15 -1.99 1.33 -9.07
C THR A 15 -1.73 2.84 -9.09
N LEU A 16 -1.40 3.38 -10.26
CA LEU A 16 -1.33 4.83 -10.42
C LEU A 16 -2.67 5.53 -10.17
N ASP A 17 -3.77 4.83 -10.45
CA ASP A 17 -5.13 5.32 -10.16
C ASP A 17 -5.39 5.41 -8.65
N ASP A 18 -4.88 4.46 -7.87
CA ASP A 18 -4.96 4.52 -6.40
C ASP A 18 -4.18 5.72 -5.85
N VAL A 19 -2.99 6.01 -6.39
CA VAL A 19 -2.21 7.21 -6.01
C VAL A 19 -3.03 8.48 -6.24
N LYS A 20 -3.67 8.60 -7.40
CA LYS A 20 -4.55 9.72 -7.74
C LYS A 20 -5.74 9.83 -6.77
N LYS A 21 -6.44 8.72 -6.52
CA LYS A 21 -7.58 8.66 -5.59
C LYS A 21 -7.19 9.02 -4.16
N ILE A 22 -6.01 8.59 -3.70
CA ILE A 22 -5.50 8.97 -2.38
C ILE A 22 -5.25 10.47 -2.31
N ARG A 23 -4.67 11.08 -3.35
CA ARG A 23 -4.49 12.54 -3.41
C ARG A 23 -5.83 13.28 -3.39
N GLU A 24 -6.81 12.81 -4.16
CA GLU A 24 -8.17 13.40 -4.18
C GLU A 24 -8.83 13.32 -2.79
N ALA A 25 -8.69 12.19 -2.09
CA ALA A 25 -9.25 11.99 -0.76
C ALA A 25 -8.50 12.75 0.36
N ALA A 26 -7.21 13.03 0.18
CA ALA A 26 -6.37 13.71 1.17
C ALA A 26 -5.54 14.84 0.54
N PRO A 27 -6.19 15.93 0.07
CA PRO A 27 -5.54 16.96 -0.74
C PRO A 27 -4.45 17.75 0.00
N ASN A 28 -4.55 17.85 1.32
CA ASN A 28 -3.64 18.62 2.16
C ASN A 28 -2.63 17.76 2.96
N THR A 29 -2.58 16.45 2.69
CA THR A 29 -1.66 15.55 3.38
C THR A 29 -0.48 15.25 2.48
N HIS A 30 0.75 15.27 3.03
CA HIS A 30 1.94 14.87 2.30
C HIS A 30 1.78 13.44 1.77
N LEU A 31 1.90 13.27 0.48
CA LEU A 31 1.76 11.99 -0.22
C LEU A 31 3.10 11.54 -0.77
N MET A 32 3.56 10.39 -0.30
CA MET A 32 4.76 9.72 -0.77
C MET A 32 4.38 8.45 -1.55
N SER A 33 5.05 8.19 -2.66
CA SER A 33 4.89 6.93 -3.39
C SER A 33 6.20 6.47 -4.02
N ALA A 34 6.31 5.16 -4.24
CA ALA A 34 7.42 4.52 -4.94
C ALA A 34 7.02 4.13 -6.37
N ALA A 35 8.01 3.96 -7.24
CA ALA A 35 7.87 3.18 -8.46
C ALA A 35 7.99 1.68 -8.13
N PRO A 36 7.54 0.77 -9.02
CA PRO A 36 7.77 -0.65 -8.84
C PRO A 36 9.24 -0.97 -8.61
N GLU A 37 9.51 -1.90 -7.70
CA GLU A 37 10.88 -2.28 -7.39
C GLU A 37 11.63 -2.73 -8.65
N ARG A 38 12.89 -2.27 -8.81
CA ARG A 38 13.75 -2.57 -9.98
C ARG A 38 13.16 -2.14 -11.32
N SER A 39 12.22 -1.20 -11.33
CA SER A 39 11.60 -0.68 -12.57
C SER A 39 12.48 0.34 -13.31
N PHE A 40 13.59 0.74 -12.73
CA PHE A 40 14.58 1.61 -13.35
C PHE A 40 16.00 1.20 -12.96
N SER A 41 16.96 1.44 -13.86
CA SER A 41 18.35 1.01 -13.74
C SER A 41 19.36 2.17 -13.73
N ASN A 42 18.88 3.39 -13.98
CA ASN A 42 19.72 4.58 -14.04
C ASN A 42 18.95 5.83 -13.57
N SER A 43 19.68 6.93 -13.37
CA SER A 43 19.10 8.17 -12.84
C SER A 43 18.06 8.80 -13.76
N SER A 44 18.24 8.72 -15.08
CA SER A 44 17.25 9.30 -16.02
C SER A 44 15.91 8.59 -15.95
N GLU A 45 15.91 7.27 -15.83
CA GLU A 45 14.69 6.46 -15.63
C GLU A 45 14.07 6.75 -14.26
N ALA A 46 14.89 6.90 -13.21
CA ALA A 46 14.41 7.25 -11.87
C ALA A 46 13.71 8.62 -11.85
N VAL A 47 14.30 9.64 -12.49
CA VAL A 47 13.68 10.97 -12.64
C VAL A 47 12.36 10.88 -13.40
N LYS A 48 12.33 10.13 -14.50
CA LYS A 48 11.08 9.92 -15.27
C LYS A 48 9.99 9.24 -14.44
N ALA A 49 10.35 8.23 -13.65
CA ALA A 49 9.43 7.55 -12.75
C ALA A 49 8.89 8.51 -11.66
N ALA A 50 9.78 9.28 -11.03
CA ALA A 50 9.41 10.27 -10.02
C ALA A 50 8.48 11.35 -10.58
N TYR A 51 8.79 11.92 -11.73
CA TYR A 51 7.94 12.93 -12.38
C TYR A 51 6.54 12.40 -12.72
N LYS A 52 6.44 11.13 -13.14
CA LYS A 52 5.13 10.50 -13.36
C LYS A 52 4.29 10.47 -12.09
N LEU A 53 4.88 10.13 -10.95
CA LEU A 53 4.18 10.12 -9.66
C LEU A 53 3.85 11.55 -9.18
N MET A 54 4.77 12.49 -9.32
CA MET A 54 4.54 13.90 -8.97
C MET A 54 3.41 14.51 -9.80
N THR A 55 3.27 14.16 -11.08
CA THR A 55 2.14 14.58 -11.93
C THR A 55 0.80 14.08 -11.40
N LEU A 56 0.78 12.98 -10.67
CA LEU A 56 -0.41 12.44 -10.00
C LEU A 56 -0.65 13.04 -8.61
N GLY A 57 0.21 13.98 -8.19
CA GLY A 57 0.06 14.70 -6.94
C GLY A 57 0.92 14.15 -5.77
N CYS A 58 1.91 13.28 -6.04
CA CYS A 58 2.88 12.93 -4.99
C CYS A 58 3.77 14.12 -4.66
N ASP A 59 4.03 14.31 -3.37
CA ASP A 59 4.92 15.36 -2.86
C ASP A 59 6.36 14.87 -2.75
N SER A 60 6.57 13.56 -2.62
CA SER A 60 7.91 12.95 -2.58
C SER A 60 7.94 11.57 -3.23
N PHE A 61 9.13 11.20 -3.67
CA PHE A 61 9.44 9.92 -4.27
C PHE A 61 10.16 9.02 -3.26
N TYR A 62 9.64 7.81 -3.04
CA TYR A 62 10.26 6.83 -2.16
C TYR A 62 11.13 5.87 -2.96
N THR A 63 12.39 5.72 -2.54
CA THR A 63 13.32 4.78 -3.20
C THR A 63 14.45 4.34 -2.26
N ASN A 64 14.86 3.07 -2.38
CA ASN A 64 16.03 2.50 -1.71
C ASN A 64 17.29 2.43 -2.59
N ASN A 65 17.34 3.22 -3.65
CA ASN A 65 18.47 3.27 -4.54
C ASN A 65 19.67 3.98 -3.91
N SER A 66 20.83 3.84 -4.56
CA SER A 66 22.10 4.41 -4.10
C SER A 66 22.04 5.93 -3.94
N SER A 67 22.94 6.46 -3.10
CA SER A 67 23.15 7.90 -2.90
C SER A 67 23.42 8.64 -4.22
N HIS A 68 24.04 7.98 -5.21
CA HIS A 68 24.24 8.54 -6.55
C HIS A 68 22.89 8.87 -7.23
N ILE A 69 21.95 7.94 -7.23
CA ILE A 69 20.61 8.17 -7.81
C ILE A 69 19.88 9.29 -7.06
N ILE A 70 19.98 9.32 -5.73
CA ILE A 70 19.36 10.36 -4.90
C ILE A 70 19.92 11.75 -5.21
N LYS A 71 21.25 11.87 -5.42
CA LYS A 71 21.88 13.13 -5.83
C LYS A 71 21.33 13.65 -7.17
N GLU A 72 21.14 12.76 -8.13
CA GLU A 72 20.56 13.15 -9.42
C GLU A 72 19.09 13.55 -9.30
N LEU A 73 18.27 12.82 -8.53
CA LEU A 73 16.90 13.19 -8.23
C LEU A 73 16.82 14.56 -7.56
N LYS A 74 17.70 14.85 -6.59
CA LYS A 74 17.80 16.18 -5.94
C LYS A 74 18.12 17.29 -6.95
N ARG A 75 19.03 17.05 -7.91
CA ARG A 75 19.36 18.03 -8.97
C ARG A 75 18.12 18.39 -9.79
N GLU A 76 17.28 17.43 -10.06
CA GLU A 76 16.02 17.59 -10.79
C GLU A 76 14.84 18.04 -9.87
N LYS A 77 15.13 18.47 -8.64
CA LYS A 77 14.16 18.98 -7.67
C LYS A 77 13.08 17.97 -7.24
N VAL A 78 13.42 16.68 -7.28
CA VAL A 78 12.57 15.59 -6.76
C VAL A 78 12.90 15.41 -5.28
N PRO A 79 11.93 15.63 -4.37
CA PRO A 79 12.10 15.29 -2.96
C PRO A 79 12.12 13.78 -2.78
N VAL A 80 13.12 13.25 -2.09
CA VAL A 80 13.32 11.80 -1.93
C VAL A 80 13.23 11.40 -0.47
N VAL A 81 12.43 10.36 -0.18
CA VAL A 81 12.51 9.60 1.07
C VAL A 81 13.17 8.26 0.76
N SER A 82 14.21 7.93 1.51
CA SER A 82 14.97 6.70 1.31
C SER A 82 14.70 5.67 2.39
N HIS A 83 15.50 4.59 2.45
CA HIS A 83 15.26 3.45 3.32
C HIS A 83 16.57 2.87 3.85
N ILE A 84 16.65 2.61 5.17
CA ILE A 84 17.78 1.95 5.83
C ILE A 84 17.31 0.88 6.80
N GLY A 85 18.23 0.03 7.24
CA GLY A 85 17.93 -1.10 8.11
C GLY A 85 17.50 -2.32 7.31
N LEU A 86 16.36 -2.90 7.64
CA LEU A 86 15.80 -4.02 6.89
C LEU A 86 15.13 -3.49 5.60
N VAL A 87 15.88 -3.48 4.53
CA VAL A 87 15.36 -3.16 3.19
C VAL A 87 14.92 -4.47 2.51
N PRO A 88 13.61 -4.74 2.34
CA PRO A 88 13.12 -6.03 1.82
C PRO A 88 13.76 -6.46 0.50
N GLY A 89 13.95 -5.54 -0.43
CA GLY A 89 14.60 -5.81 -1.72
C GLY A 89 16.06 -6.26 -1.63
N ASN A 90 16.70 -6.04 -0.49
CA ASN A 90 18.08 -6.39 -0.22
C ASN A 90 18.25 -7.65 0.64
N ASN A 91 17.15 -8.38 0.91
CA ASN A 91 17.15 -9.52 1.83
C ASN A 91 18.20 -10.60 1.52
N THR A 92 18.50 -10.83 0.24
CA THR A 92 19.54 -11.77 -0.19
C THR A 92 20.93 -11.36 0.30
N TRP A 93 21.22 -10.06 0.31
CA TRP A 93 22.51 -9.51 0.73
C TRP A 93 22.71 -9.55 2.24
N ILE A 94 21.62 -9.48 3.02
CA ILE A 94 21.65 -9.45 4.49
C ILE A 94 21.34 -10.80 5.13
N GLY A 95 21.18 -11.86 4.32
CA GLY A 95 20.91 -13.22 4.81
C GLY A 95 19.47 -13.46 5.28
N GLY A 96 18.49 -12.77 4.68
CA GLY A 96 17.05 -12.93 4.95
C GLY A 96 16.42 -11.75 5.73
N PHE A 97 15.16 -11.91 6.10
CA PHE A 97 14.44 -10.91 6.89
C PHE A 97 14.88 -10.95 8.36
N ARG A 98 15.72 -10.02 8.77
CA ARG A 98 16.22 -9.91 10.14
C ARG A 98 16.43 -8.45 10.56
N ALA A 99 16.49 -8.22 11.87
CA ALA A 99 16.89 -6.91 12.38
C ALA A 99 18.34 -6.59 12.01
N ILE A 100 18.59 -5.34 11.63
CA ILE A 100 19.89 -4.80 11.21
C ILE A 100 20.41 -3.85 12.29
N GLY A 101 21.74 -3.81 12.50
CA GLY A 101 22.35 -2.95 13.52
C GLY A 101 22.41 -3.56 14.90
N LYS A 102 22.38 -4.90 15.02
CA LYS A 102 22.48 -5.62 16.31
C LYS A 102 23.91 -5.80 16.81
N THR A 103 24.91 -5.68 15.94
CA THR A 103 26.35 -5.64 16.30
C THR A 103 26.84 -4.21 16.19
N ALA A 104 27.99 -3.93 16.81
CA ALA A 104 28.61 -2.61 16.78
C ALA A 104 28.92 -2.18 15.33
N ASP A 105 29.47 -3.10 14.54
CA ASP A 105 29.83 -2.81 13.14
C ASP A 105 28.58 -2.54 12.29
N GLU A 106 27.55 -3.41 12.37
CA GLU A 106 26.29 -3.16 11.67
C GLU A 106 25.62 -1.84 12.10
N ALA A 107 25.71 -1.48 13.39
CA ALA A 107 25.13 -0.24 13.89
C ALA A 107 25.86 0.98 13.32
N VAL A 108 27.19 0.93 13.21
CA VAL A 108 27.99 1.96 12.55
C VAL A 108 27.61 2.07 11.08
N ASP A 109 27.50 0.95 10.37
CA ASP A 109 27.11 0.93 8.95
C ASP A 109 25.73 1.56 8.72
N VAL A 110 24.75 1.30 9.60
CA VAL A 110 23.43 1.92 9.53
C VAL A 110 23.51 3.44 9.68
N VAL A 111 24.31 3.94 10.64
CA VAL A 111 24.50 5.39 10.84
C VAL A 111 25.21 6.03 9.67
N LEU A 112 26.29 5.42 9.17
CA LEU A 112 27.03 5.92 8.02
C LEU A 112 26.18 5.97 6.75
N HIS A 113 25.38 4.94 6.51
CA HIS A 113 24.44 4.91 5.38
C HIS A 113 23.37 6.02 5.51
N ALA A 114 22.82 6.25 6.69
CA ALA A 114 21.90 7.36 6.91
C ALA A 114 22.54 8.72 6.60
N MET A 115 23.78 8.95 7.07
CA MET A 115 24.50 10.18 6.80
C MET A 115 24.82 10.35 5.31
N GLU A 116 25.17 9.27 4.60
CA GLU A 116 25.40 9.29 3.14
C GLU A 116 24.13 9.71 2.37
N LEU A 117 22.96 9.23 2.79
CA LEU A 117 21.68 9.58 2.19
C LEU A 117 21.28 11.04 2.47
N ASP A 118 21.53 11.54 3.69
CA ASP A 118 21.32 12.94 4.05
C ASP A 118 22.22 13.89 3.22
N ASP A 119 23.50 13.56 3.10
CA ASP A 119 24.45 14.29 2.25
C ASP A 119 24.07 14.25 0.76
N ALA A 120 23.51 13.13 0.30
CA ALA A 120 22.98 13.01 -1.04
C ALA A 120 21.74 13.89 -1.28
N GLY A 121 21.08 14.32 -0.21
CA GLY A 121 19.97 15.24 -0.19
C GLY A 121 18.60 14.59 -0.16
N ALA A 122 18.50 13.41 0.43
CA ALA A 122 17.22 12.86 0.85
C ALA A 122 16.56 13.81 1.85
N ILE A 123 15.23 13.94 1.79
CA ILE A 123 14.45 14.75 2.72
C ILE A 123 13.95 13.93 3.91
N GLY A 124 14.02 12.62 3.80
CA GLY A 124 13.64 11.69 4.86
C GLY A 124 14.17 10.29 4.62
N VAL A 125 14.14 9.48 5.66
CA VAL A 125 14.55 8.07 5.61
C VAL A 125 13.65 7.22 6.49
N GLU A 126 13.18 6.11 5.94
CA GLU A 126 12.57 5.03 6.71
C GLU A 126 13.67 4.23 7.42
N VAL A 127 13.50 4.01 8.73
CA VAL A 127 14.40 3.23 9.58
C VAL A 127 13.66 1.96 9.98
N GLU A 128 13.90 0.86 9.25
CA GLU A 128 13.14 -0.38 9.43
C GLU A 128 13.91 -1.42 10.25
N VAL A 129 13.29 -1.88 11.33
CA VAL A 129 13.73 -3.00 12.19
C VAL A 129 15.20 -2.86 12.64
N VAL A 130 15.54 -1.64 13.09
CA VAL A 130 16.84 -1.29 13.70
C VAL A 130 16.64 -1.16 15.21
N PRO A 131 17.63 -1.56 16.06
CA PRO A 131 17.52 -1.37 17.50
C PRO A 131 17.23 0.10 17.87
N PRO A 132 16.30 0.39 18.81
CA PRO A 132 15.89 1.75 19.14
C PRO A 132 17.03 2.72 19.50
N LYS A 133 18.05 2.24 20.22
CA LYS A 133 19.24 3.05 20.56
C LYS A 133 20.08 3.44 19.34
N VAL A 134 20.11 2.58 18.31
CA VAL A 134 20.81 2.90 17.05
C VAL A 134 19.98 3.88 16.23
N ALA A 135 18.66 3.68 16.15
CA ALA A 135 17.74 4.61 15.49
C ALA A 135 17.78 6.01 16.11
N GLU A 136 17.92 6.11 17.44
CA GLU A 136 18.11 7.38 18.15
C GLU A 136 19.39 8.12 17.69
N ILE A 137 20.49 7.38 17.57
CA ILE A 137 21.75 7.96 17.07
C ILE A 137 21.63 8.39 15.61
N VAL A 138 20.94 7.60 14.77
CA VAL A 138 20.63 8.02 13.39
C VAL A 138 19.91 9.36 13.39
N THR A 139 18.81 9.47 14.14
CA THR A 139 18.01 10.71 14.23
C THR A 139 18.83 11.93 14.68
N GLN A 140 19.77 11.73 15.61
CA GLN A 140 20.65 12.79 16.08
C GLN A 140 21.74 13.20 15.06
N LYS A 141 22.12 12.31 14.14
CA LYS A 141 23.23 12.50 13.19
C LYS A 141 22.83 13.06 11.84
N VAL A 142 21.55 12.99 11.48
CA VAL A 142 21.05 13.46 10.17
C VAL A 142 20.14 14.68 10.34
N LYS A 143 19.94 15.43 9.26
CA LYS A 143 19.02 16.58 9.20
C LYS A 143 17.70 16.23 8.53
N MET A 144 17.70 15.18 7.71
CA MET A 144 16.48 14.67 7.07
C MET A 144 15.55 14.04 8.11
N LEU A 145 14.24 13.98 7.83
CA LEU A 145 13.25 13.33 8.68
C LEU A 145 13.54 11.83 8.82
N THR A 146 13.45 11.31 10.03
CA THR A 146 13.56 9.88 10.31
C THR A 146 12.19 9.29 10.62
N ILE A 147 11.83 8.17 9.98
CA ILE A 147 10.53 7.53 10.10
C ILE A 147 10.74 6.08 10.54
N SER A 148 10.35 5.77 11.76
CA SER A 148 10.53 4.42 12.32
C SER A 148 9.50 3.44 11.78
N MET A 149 9.96 2.28 11.34
CA MET A 149 9.16 1.07 11.21
C MET A 149 9.77 -0.04 12.07
N GLY A 150 9.25 -0.23 13.27
CA GLY A 150 9.78 -1.22 14.21
C GLY A 150 11.11 -0.89 14.85
N SER A 151 11.55 0.38 14.80
CA SER A 151 12.81 0.87 15.35
C SER A 151 12.64 1.72 16.62
N GLY A 152 11.48 1.65 17.26
CA GLY A 152 11.17 2.40 18.50
C GLY A 152 10.56 3.77 18.21
N SER A 153 10.53 4.63 19.23
CA SER A 153 9.82 5.91 19.25
C SER A 153 10.73 7.14 19.16
N THR A 154 12.02 6.96 18.94
CA THR A 154 13.03 8.05 18.94
C THR A 154 13.22 8.74 17.60
N CYS A 155 12.66 8.19 16.53
CA CYS A 155 12.57 8.84 15.23
C CYS A 155 11.49 9.94 15.22
N ASP A 156 11.55 10.85 14.23
CA ASP A 156 10.61 11.96 14.08
C ASP A 156 9.18 11.51 13.77
N GLY A 157 9.03 10.37 13.12
CA GLY A 157 7.72 9.79 12.75
C GLY A 157 7.65 8.29 12.93
N GLN A 158 6.42 7.75 12.75
CA GLN A 158 6.15 6.31 12.80
C GLN A 158 5.45 5.87 11.52
N TYR A 159 5.84 4.71 11.00
CA TYR A 159 5.23 4.09 9.84
C TYR A 159 4.62 2.74 10.23
N LEU A 160 3.36 2.55 9.89
CA LEU A 160 2.64 1.26 9.99
C LEU A 160 1.72 1.10 8.79
N PHE A 161 1.53 -0.12 8.35
CA PHE A 161 0.55 -0.42 7.32
C PHE A 161 -0.88 -0.23 7.83
N SER A 162 -1.75 0.32 6.99
CA SER A 162 -3.17 0.51 7.32
C SER A 162 -3.86 -0.80 7.65
N GLN A 163 -3.50 -1.90 6.99
CA GLN A 163 -4.01 -3.24 7.27
C GLN A 163 -3.76 -3.67 8.71
N ASP A 164 -2.56 -3.38 9.23
CA ASP A 164 -2.19 -3.69 10.62
C ASP A 164 -2.94 -2.77 11.57
N VAL A 165 -2.92 -1.46 11.33
CA VAL A 165 -3.62 -0.46 12.14
C VAL A 165 -5.12 -0.79 12.28
N LEU A 166 -5.75 -1.17 11.18
CA LEU A 166 -7.19 -1.45 11.11
C LEU A 166 -7.54 -2.92 11.45
N GLY A 167 -6.55 -3.79 11.53
CA GLY A 167 -6.73 -5.18 11.96
C GLY A 167 -7.45 -6.05 10.95
N TYR A 168 -7.07 -5.98 9.68
CA TYR A 168 -7.54 -6.90 8.65
C TYR A 168 -6.40 -7.60 7.89
N THR A 169 -5.16 -7.51 8.39
CA THR A 169 -4.05 -8.33 7.92
C THR A 169 -4.42 -9.81 8.01
N SER A 170 -4.24 -10.53 6.91
CA SER A 170 -4.37 -11.99 6.86
C SER A 170 -2.98 -12.63 6.80
N GLY A 171 -2.72 -13.63 7.63
CA GLY A 171 -1.44 -14.34 7.69
C GLY A 171 -0.50 -13.82 8.78
N HIS A 172 0.80 -13.78 8.48
CA HIS A 172 1.81 -13.36 9.45
C HIS A 172 1.70 -11.87 9.77
N MET A 173 1.56 -11.55 11.06
CA MET A 173 1.59 -10.16 11.53
C MET A 173 3.04 -9.80 11.92
N PRO A 174 3.63 -8.75 11.35
CA PRO A 174 4.97 -8.32 11.71
C PRO A 174 5.07 -7.97 13.20
N ARG A 175 6.22 -8.25 13.81
CA ARG A 175 6.46 -7.99 15.23
C ARG A 175 6.23 -6.55 15.67
N HIS A 176 6.44 -5.60 14.77
CA HIS A 176 6.27 -4.17 15.01
C HIS A 176 4.86 -3.66 14.75
N SER A 177 3.96 -4.50 14.22
CA SER A 177 2.57 -4.13 13.98
C SER A 177 1.85 -3.77 15.27
N ARG A 178 1.03 -2.72 15.19
CA ARG A 178 0.14 -2.32 16.27
C ARG A 178 -1.28 -2.20 15.75
N VAL A 179 -2.18 -3.00 16.34
CA VAL A 179 -3.57 -3.13 15.91
C VAL A 179 -4.47 -2.26 16.80
N TYR A 180 -5.29 -1.43 16.19
CA TYR A 180 -6.21 -0.53 16.90
C TYR A 180 -7.68 -0.90 16.69
N ARG A 181 -8.00 -1.70 15.66
CA ARG A 181 -9.35 -2.16 15.32
C ARG A 181 -9.31 -3.63 14.87
N ASN A 182 -10.47 -4.25 14.70
CA ASN A 182 -10.56 -5.62 14.17
C ASN A 182 -11.55 -5.64 13.00
N PHE A 183 -11.18 -5.00 11.90
CA PHE A 183 -12.02 -4.96 10.71
C PHE A 183 -12.13 -6.31 10.00
N LYS A 184 -11.16 -7.22 10.23
CA LYS A 184 -11.28 -8.59 9.72
C LYS A 184 -12.58 -9.24 10.17
N LYS A 185 -12.92 -9.13 11.47
CA LYS A 185 -14.17 -9.67 12.02
C LYS A 185 -15.41 -9.09 11.33
N GLU A 186 -15.39 -7.80 11.02
CA GLU A 186 -16.53 -7.16 10.33
C GLU A 186 -16.60 -7.59 8.86
N PHE A 187 -15.48 -7.72 8.18
CA PHE A 187 -15.43 -8.26 6.80
C PHE A 187 -15.89 -9.72 6.75
N ASP A 188 -15.51 -10.54 7.72
CA ASP A 188 -15.95 -11.94 7.81
C ASP A 188 -17.50 -12.02 8.00
N LYS A 189 -18.10 -11.15 8.83
CA LYS A 189 -19.57 -11.05 8.95
C LYS A 189 -20.22 -10.66 7.64
N LEU A 190 -19.72 -9.59 6.98
CA LEU A 190 -20.23 -9.16 5.68
C LEU A 190 -20.10 -10.26 4.62
N HIS A 191 -19.05 -11.05 4.67
CA HIS A 191 -18.89 -12.19 3.77
C HIS A 191 -19.98 -13.24 3.99
N VAL A 192 -20.25 -13.60 5.24
CA VAL A 192 -21.32 -14.55 5.60
C VAL A 192 -22.68 -14.03 5.11
N GLU A 193 -22.99 -12.76 5.33
CA GLU A 193 -24.26 -12.16 4.86
C GLU A 193 -24.38 -12.17 3.33
N ARG A 194 -23.29 -11.89 2.61
CA ARG A 194 -23.29 -12.01 1.13
C ARG A 194 -23.60 -13.44 0.69
N VAL A 195 -22.98 -14.44 1.32
CA VAL A 195 -23.24 -15.86 1.01
C VAL A 195 -24.71 -16.21 1.32
N ASN A 196 -25.26 -15.74 2.44
CA ASN A 196 -26.65 -15.99 2.81
C ASN A 196 -27.62 -15.36 1.80
N ALA A 197 -27.39 -14.12 1.37
CA ALA A 197 -28.19 -13.46 0.34
C ALA A 197 -28.25 -14.27 -0.97
N TYR A 198 -27.12 -14.84 -1.42
CA TYR A 198 -27.12 -15.70 -2.60
C TYR A 198 -27.84 -17.03 -2.38
N LYS A 199 -27.76 -17.61 -1.17
CA LYS A 199 -28.53 -18.84 -0.85
C LYS A 199 -30.03 -18.57 -0.86
N GLU A 200 -30.46 -17.45 -0.30
CA GLU A 200 -31.87 -17.02 -0.31
C GLU A 200 -32.35 -16.79 -1.76
N TYR A 201 -31.54 -16.09 -2.58
CA TYR A 201 -31.84 -15.91 -4.00
C TYR A 201 -32.02 -17.25 -4.74
N ILE A 202 -31.09 -18.20 -4.52
CA ILE A 202 -31.19 -19.54 -5.15
C ILE A 202 -32.48 -20.25 -4.69
N ALA A 203 -32.78 -20.24 -3.40
CA ALA A 203 -33.99 -20.83 -2.86
C ALA A 203 -35.25 -20.19 -3.45
N ASP A 204 -35.27 -18.88 -3.67
CA ASP A 204 -36.38 -18.18 -4.30
C ASP A 204 -36.56 -18.55 -5.78
N VAL A 205 -35.44 -18.79 -6.51
CA VAL A 205 -35.46 -19.33 -7.89
C VAL A 205 -36.06 -20.74 -7.92
N GLU A 206 -35.57 -21.64 -7.05
CA GLU A 206 -36.02 -23.02 -6.97
C GLU A 206 -37.53 -23.10 -6.58
N ASN A 207 -37.95 -22.24 -5.68
CA ASN A 207 -39.32 -22.16 -5.23
C ASN A 207 -40.26 -21.29 -6.11
N LYS A 208 -39.76 -20.83 -7.29
CA LYS A 208 -40.51 -20.05 -8.28
C LYS A 208 -41.17 -18.78 -7.69
N LYS A 209 -40.48 -18.09 -6.76
CA LYS A 209 -41.02 -16.91 -6.07
C LYS A 209 -40.91 -15.59 -6.85
N PHE A 210 -40.48 -15.64 -8.10
CA PHE A 210 -40.33 -14.44 -8.95
C PHE A 210 -41.60 -14.10 -9.76
N ASN A 211 -42.77 -14.50 -9.29
CA ASN A 211 -44.07 -14.18 -9.89
C ASN A 211 -44.78 -12.99 -9.21
N ASP A 212 -44.05 -12.19 -8.44
CA ASP A 212 -44.64 -10.98 -7.80
C ASP A 212 -45.01 -9.94 -8.89
N PRO A 213 -46.28 -9.46 -8.94
CA PRO A 213 -46.72 -8.45 -9.88
C PRO A 213 -45.90 -7.15 -9.85
N LYS A 214 -45.18 -6.87 -8.76
CA LYS A 214 -44.29 -5.72 -8.63
C LYS A 214 -42.99 -5.82 -9.45
N ILE A 215 -42.57 -7.04 -9.77
CA ILE A 215 -41.32 -7.33 -10.47
C ILE A 215 -41.54 -8.06 -11.80
N THR A 216 -42.77 -8.40 -12.14
CA THR A 216 -43.17 -9.07 -13.38
C THR A 216 -43.96 -8.12 -14.29
N VAL A 217 -43.88 -8.36 -15.59
CA VAL A 217 -44.66 -7.63 -16.57
C VAL A 217 -45.85 -8.48 -16.98
N GLY A 218 -47.04 -7.90 -16.86
CA GLY A 218 -48.31 -8.54 -17.33
C GLY A 218 -48.49 -8.37 -18.84
N ILE A 219 -49.35 -9.20 -19.42
CA ILE A 219 -49.89 -9.03 -20.77
C ILE A 219 -51.40 -8.80 -20.68
N ASP A 220 -51.95 -7.95 -21.54
CA ASP A 220 -53.39 -7.76 -21.65
C ASP A 220 -54.10 -9.05 -22.00
N ALA A 221 -55.30 -9.30 -21.44
CA ALA A 221 -56.01 -10.57 -21.62
C ALA A 221 -56.30 -10.87 -23.10
N LYS A 222 -56.73 -9.87 -23.86
CA LYS A 222 -57.00 -10.04 -25.29
C LYS A 222 -55.72 -10.36 -26.10
N GLU A 223 -54.64 -9.68 -25.80
CA GLU A 223 -53.34 -9.94 -26.43
C GLU A 223 -52.81 -11.34 -26.06
N PHE A 224 -53.10 -11.83 -24.87
CA PHE A 224 -52.74 -13.17 -24.45
C PHE A 224 -53.55 -14.26 -25.21
N ASP A 225 -54.89 -14.06 -25.38
CA ASP A 225 -55.74 -14.96 -26.15
C ASP A 225 -55.33 -15.00 -27.64
N ASP A 226 -55.03 -13.85 -28.21
CA ASP A 226 -54.54 -13.75 -29.60
C ASP A 226 -53.14 -14.42 -29.76
N PHE A 227 -52.29 -14.32 -28.76
CA PHE A 227 -51.03 -15.03 -28.68
C PHE A 227 -51.24 -16.54 -28.65
N LEU A 228 -52.13 -17.06 -27.81
CA LEU A 228 -52.41 -18.51 -27.75
C LEU A 228 -52.91 -19.03 -29.11
N ASN A 229 -53.89 -18.32 -29.74
CA ASN A 229 -54.41 -18.70 -31.07
C ASN A 229 -53.32 -18.71 -32.19
N LYS A 230 -52.28 -17.90 -32.04
CA LYS A 230 -51.17 -17.89 -33.00
C LYS A 230 -50.19 -19.02 -32.71
N VAL A 231 -49.90 -19.35 -31.48
CA VAL A 231 -48.96 -20.42 -31.09
C VAL A 231 -49.50 -21.79 -31.42
N GLU A 232 -50.85 -22.03 -31.31
CA GLU A 232 -51.48 -23.28 -31.70
C GLU A 232 -51.33 -23.62 -33.21
N LYS A 233 -50.93 -22.63 -34.03
CA LYS A 233 -50.75 -22.81 -35.49
C LYS A 233 -49.32 -23.02 -35.91
N ILE A 234 -48.37 -23.08 -34.95
CA ILE A 234 -46.95 -23.33 -35.13
C ILE A 234 -46.67 -24.80 -34.86
#